data_e043ee85df0b71e027108fd05a818d74
#
_entry.id   e043ee85df0b71e027108fd05a818d74
#
_cell.length_a   1.000
_cell.length_b   1.000
_cell.length_c   1.000
_cell.angle_alpha   90.00
_cell.angle_beta   90.00
_cell.angle_gamma   90.00
#
_symmetry.space_group_name_H-M   'P 1'
#
loop_
_entity.id
_entity.type
_entity.pdbx_description
1 polymer ?
#
loop_
_entity_poly.entity_id
_entity_poly.type
_entity_poly.pdbx_seq_one_letter_code
_entity_poly.pdbx_strand_id
1 'polypeptide(L)'
;QKKKKSEFTEIIWFYTSETNSLANGGTGENDRYVIFNYGENSWYYGNLGRSAFLDRGIRDFPIGAADNYLYNHELGYNDDGSAMVSTIESSTIDIADGDNFTFINRLIPDFTFNGSTTSSPTVNVTLQANNFPGQNYLQSEISQIDRTATSTTVPFEQFTNKADVRLRGRAFSIKVDCSTEGVRWRLGSPRVSIRQDGRR
;
A
#
# COMPACT_ATOMS: atom_id res chain seq x y z
N GLN A 1 0.65 -16.98 -18.57
CA GLN A 1 2.07 -17.36 -18.71
C GLN A 1 2.72 -17.37 -17.32
N LYS A 2 3.35 -18.49 -16.91
CA LYS A 2 4.03 -18.63 -15.60
C LYS A 2 5.49 -18.26 -15.75
N LYS A 3 5.98 -17.36 -14.94
CA LYS A 3 7.41 -16.99 -14.87
C LYS A 3 7.91 -16.99 -13.43
N LYS A 4 9.14 -17.46 -13.23
CA LYS A 4 9.84 -17.45 -11.95
C LYS A 4 10.78 -16.23 -11.94
N LYS A 5 10.63 -15.35 -10.96
CA LYS A 5 11.52 -14.23 -10.70
C LYS A 5 12.59 -14.67 -9.71
N SER A 6 13.83 -14.78 -10.17
CA SER A 6 14.90 -15.41 -9.38
C SER A 6 15.38 -14.57 -8.19
N GLU A 7 15.29 -13.24 -8.26
CA GLU A 7 15.79 -12.37 -7.20
C GLU A 7 14.85 -12.27 -5.99
N PHE A 8 13.53 -12.24 -6.24
CA PHE A 8 12.54 -12.03 -5.18
C PHE A 8 11.85 -13.32 -4.73
N THR A 9 12.32 -14.49 -5.13
CA THR A 9 11.67 -15.77 -4.81
C THR A 9 10.18 -15.81 -5.21
N GLU A 10 9.85 -15.20 -6.35
CA GLU A 10 8.50 -15.01 -6.82
C GLU A 10 8.18 -15.80 -8.08
N ILE A 11 6.91 -16.17 -8.21
CA ILE A 11 6.32 -16.71 -9.43
C ILE A 11 5.18 -15.77 -9.82
N ILE A 12 5.23 -15.25 -11.03
CA ILE A 12 4.19 -14.38 -11.59
C ILE A 12 3.38 -15.11 -12.65
N TRP A 13 2.05 -14.93 -12.60
CA TRP A 13 1.11 -15.36 -13.63
C TRP A 13 0.38 -14.14 -14.17
N PHE A 14 0.42 -13.98 -15.48
CA PHE A 14 -0.39 -12.99 -16.18
C PHE A 14 -1.66 -13.68 -16.70
N TYR A 15 -2.80 -13.01 -16.57
CA TYR A 15 -4.09 -13.52 -17.02
C TYR A 15 -4.99 -12.39 -17.51
N THR A 16 -6.00 -12.77 -18.30
CA THR A 16 -7.03 -11.86 -18.81
C THR A 16 -8.17 -11.79 -17.80
N SER A 17 -8.57 -10.58 -17.40
CA SER A 17 -9.73 -10.39 -16.54
C SER A 17 -11.03 -10.72 -17.30
N GLU A 18 -12.11 -10.95 -16.56
CA GLU A 18 -13.44 -11.17 -17.13
C GLU A 18 -13.87 -9.98 -18.01
N THR A 19 -13.63 -8.76 -17.56
CA THR A 19 -13.96 -7.53 -18.30
C THR A 19 -13.18 -7.38 -19.60
N ASN A 20 -11.96 -7.90 -19.68
CA ASN A 20 -11.12 -7.87 -20.87
C ASN A 20 -11.19 -9.15 -21.72
N SER A 21 -12.04 -10.09 -21.34
CA SER A 21 -12.25 -11.32 -22.12
C SER A 21 -12.95 -11.03 -23.44
N LEU A 22 -12.62 -11.79 -24.49
CA LEU A 22 -13.29 -11.68 -25.78
C LEU A 22 -14.80 -11.93 -25.69
N ALA A 23 -15.24 -12.77 -24.77
CA ALA A 23 -16.65 -13.06 -24.54
C ALA A 23 -17.45 -11.84 -24.06
N ASN A 24 -16.78 -10.89 -23.40
CA ASN A 24 -17.37 -9.66 -22.87
C ASN A 24 -17.00 -8.41 -23.71
N GLY A 25 -16.47 -8.62 -24.93
CA GLY A 25 -16.11 -7.52 -25.84
C GLY A 25 -14.76 -6.87 -25.52
N GLY A 26 -13.94 -7.48 -24.69
CA GLY A 26 -12.58 -7.05 -24.44
C GLY A 26 -11.59 -7.49 -25.53
N THR A 27 -10.32 -7.16 -25.37
CA THR A 27 -9.25 -7.48 -26.33
C THR A 27 -8.77 -8.93 -26.24
N GLY A 28 -9.04 -9.62 -25.12
CA GLY A 28 -8.52 -10.96 -24.83
C GLY A 28 -7.06 -10.98 -24.40
N GLU A 29 -6.41 -9.85 -24.29
CA GLU A 29 -5.04 -9.75 -23.81
C GLU A 29 -4.96 -9.76 -22.29
N ASN A 30 -3.79 -10.14 -21.78
CA ASN A 30 -3.55 -10.14 -20.33
C ASN A 30 -3.51 -8.71 -19.81
N ASP A 31 -4.32 -8.42 -18.78
CA ASP A 31 -4.45 -7.12 -18.12
C ASP A 31 -4.25 -7.20 -16.61
N ARG A 32 -4.09 -8.42 -16.08
CA ARG A 32 -3.94 -8.71 -14.66
C ARG A 32 -2.76 -9.62 -14.39
N TYR A 33 -2.26 -9.55 -13.17
CA TYR A 33 -1.28 -10.50 -12.67
C TYR A 33 -1.58 -10.95 -11.26
N VAL A 34 -1.06 -12.13 -10.92
CA VAL A 34 -0.96 -12.62 -9.55
C VAL A 34 0.47 -13.11 -9.32
N ILE A 35 1.01 -12.83 -8.16
CA ILE A 35 2.34 -13.23 -7.75
C ILE A 35 2.24 -14.08 -6.50
N PHE A 36 3.00 -15.18 -6.47
CA PHE A 36 3.25 -15.96 -5.27
C PHE A 36 4.72 -15.83 -4.88
N ASN A 37 4.98 -15.25 -3.71
CA ASN A 37 6.29 -15.24 -3.10
C ASN A 37 6.45 -16.51 -2.26
N TYR A 38 7.26 -17.47 -2.76
CA TYR A 38 7.44 -18.76 -2.09
C TYR A 38 8.46 -18.70 -0.94
N GLY A 39 9.23 -17.62 -0.81
CA GLY A 39 10.11 -17.37 0.34
C GLY A 39 9.33 -16.88 1.56
N GLU A 40 8.37 -15.99 1.35
CA GLU A 40 7.55 -15.39 2.40
C GLU A 40 6.17 -16.06 2.56
N ASN A 41 5.82 -16.99 1.64
CA ASN A 41 4.50 -17.63 1.56
C ASN A 41 3.34 -16.63 1.48
N SER A 42 3.51 -15.58 0.66
CA SER A 42 2.56 -14.49 0.50
C SER A 42 2.09 -14.36 -0.94
N TRP A 43 0.88 -13.80 -1.12
CA TRP A 43 0.26 -13.59 -2.42
C TRP A 43 0.04 -12.10 -2.66
N TYR A 44 0.31 -11.67 -3.89
CA TYR A 44 0.05 -10.32 -4.38
C TYR A 44 -0.72 -10.40 -5.70
N TYR A 45 -1.50 -9.39 -5.99
CA TYR A 45 -2.20 -9.27 -7.27
C TYR A 45 -2.30 -7.79 -7.68
N GLY A 46 -2.50 -7.57 -8.96
CA GLY A 46 -2.64 -6.22 -9.48
C GLY A 46 -2.99 -6.18 -10.96
N ASN A 47 -3.00 -4.97 -11.48
CA ASN A 47 -3.31 -4.67 -12.87
C ASN A 47 -1.98 -4.39 -13.58
N LEU A 48 -1.67 -5.20 -14.59
CA LEU A 48 -0.54 -4.99 -15.47
C LEU A 48 -0.72 -5.81 -16.73
N GLY A 49 -0.86 -5.14 -17.86
CA GLY A 49 -0.91 -5.77 -19.16
C GLY A 49 0.49 -6.12 -19.67
N ARG A 50 0.74 -7.41 -19.93
CA ARG A 50 1.98 -7.86 -20.59
C ARG A 50 1.66 -9.03 -21.51
N SER A 51 1.89 -8.83 -22.80
CA SER A 51 1.70 -9.88 -23.81
C SER A 51 2.85 -10.89 -23.79
N ALA A 52 4.07 -10.45 -23.47
CA ALA A 52 5.24 -11.29 -23.27
C ALA A 52 6.07 -10.77 -22.09
N PHE A 53 6.76 -11.69 -21.43
CA PHE A 53 7.62 -11.37 -20.28
C PHE A 53 8.84 -12.26 -20.28
N LEU A 54 10.03 -11.67 -20.12
CA LEU A 54 11.31 -12.35 -19.99
C LEU A 54 11.92 -11.98 -18.65
N ASP A 55 12.26 -12.99 -17.87
CA ASP A 55 12.99 -12.81 -16.62
C ASP A 55 14.45 -12.40 -16.88
N ARG A 56 15.16 -12.03 -15.83
CA ARG A 56 16.60 -11.76 -15.84
C ARG A 56 17.38 -12.89 -16.53
N GLY A 57 18.36 -12.51 -17.26
CA GLY A 57 19.24 -13.43 -17.98
C GLY A 57 20.37 -12.66 -18.63
N ILE A 58 20.21 -12.26 -19.89
CA ILE A 58 21.19 -11.43 -20.59
C ILE A 58 21.25 -10.02 -20.02
N ARG A 59 20.11 -9.54 -19.46
CA ARG A 59 20.02 -8.24 -18.78
C ARG A 59 19.80 -8.45 -17.28
N ASP A 60 20.24 -7.47 -16.50
CA ASP A 60 20.13 -7.51 -15.03
C ASP A 60 18.73 -7.25 -14.51
N PHE A 61 17.77 -6.97 -15.40
CA PHE A 61 16.37 -6.67 -15.08
C PHE A 61 15.43 -7.41 -16.02
N PRO A 62 14.21 -7.73 -15.58
CA PRO A 62 13.18 -8.32 -16.43
C PRO A 62 12.68 -7.36 -17.50
N ILE A 63 12.19 -7.91 -18.60
CA ILE A 63 11.61 -7.14 -19.70
C ILE A 63 10.21 -7.66 -20.00
N GLY A 64 9.25 -6.75 -20.13
CA GLY A 64 7.90 -7.05 -20.56
C GLY A 64 7.54 -6.34 -21.86
N ALA A 65 6.71 -6.94 -22.69
CA ALA A 65 6.17 -6.32 -23.88
C ALA A 65 4.68 -6.00 -23.70
N ALA A 66 4.27 -4.80 -24.07
CA ALA A 66 2.88 -4.38 -24.17
C ALA A 66 2.78 -3.19 -25.11
N ASP A 67 1.64 -3.01 -25.78
CA ASP A 67 1.30 -1.82 -26.59
C ASP A 67 2.38 -1.41 -27.60
N ASN A 68 3.04 -2.39 -28.23
CA ASN A 68 4.16 -2.21 -29.16
C ASN A 68 5.45 -1.66 -28.55
N TYR A 69 5.57 -1.62 -27.22
CA TYR A 69 6.77 -1.21 -26.47
C TYR A 69 7.40 -2.35 -25.70
N LEU A 70 8.67 -2.19 -25.38
CA LEU A 70 9.41 -3.03 -24.44
C LEU A 70 9.66 -2.24 -23.16
N TYR A 71 9.13 -2.73 -22.05
CA TYR A 71 9.28 -2.11 -20.74
C TYR A 71 10.35 -2.83 -19.94
N ASN A 72 11.26 -2.07 -19.36
CA ASN A 72 12.20 -2.58 -18.37
C ASN A 72 11.50 -2.61 -17.02
N HIS A 73 11.45 -3.78 -16.38
CA HIS A 73 10.89 -3.94 -15.07
C HIS A 73 11.96 -3.86 -13.98
N GLU A 74 11.56 -3.47 -12.77
CA GLU A 74 12.43 -3.40 -11.60
C GLU A 74 13.63 -2.44 -11.78
N LEU A 75 13.46 -1.43 -12.62
CA LEU A 75 14.44 -0.41 -12.87
C LEU A 75 13.91 0.96 -12.43
N GLY A 76 14.53 1.53 -11.41
CA GLY A 76 14.11 2.82 -10.86
C GLY A 76 12.94 2.73 -9.86
N TYR A 77 12.28 3.86 -9.63
CA TYR A 77 11.24 4.03 -8.61
C TYR A 77 9.97 4.69 -9.16
N ASN A 78 9.88 4.81 -10.48
CA ASN A 78 8.75 5.40 -11.19
C ASN A 78 8.10 4.36 -12.08
N ASP A 79 6.83 4.56 -12.38
CA ASP A 79 6.06 3.79 -13.34
C ASP A 79 6.03 4.57 -14.66
N ASP A 80 6.96 4.22 -15.57
CA ASP A 80 7.14 4.85 -16.90
C ASP A 80 7.10 6.38 -16.86
N GLY A 81 7.90 6.98 -15.96
CA GLY A 81 7.98 8.43 -15.78
C GLY A 81 6.89 9.04 -14.91
N SER A 82 5.97 8.24 -14.40
CA SER A 82 4.95 8.65 -13.44
C SER A 82 5.25 8.12 -12.04
N ALA A 83 4.60 8.67 -11.03
CA ALA A 83 4.75 8.18 -9.67
C ALA A 83 4.26 6.73 -9.55
N MET A 84 5.09 5.85 -8.99
CA MET A 84 4.64 4.52 -8.60
C MET A 84 3.80 4.63 -7.33
N VAL A 85 2.47 4.52 -7.47
CA VAL A 85 1.57 4.55 -6.30
C VAL A 85 1.77 3.30 -5.47
N SER A 86 2.11 3.49 -4.21
CA SER A 86 2.32 2.39 -3.26
C SER A 86 1.54 2.62 -1.98
N THR A 87 0.90 1.58 -1.47
CA THR A 87 0.06 1.64 -0.27
C THR A 87 0.25 0.40 0.58
N ILE A 88 0.28 0.59 1.89
CA ILE A 88 0.15 -0.47 2.89
C ILE A 88 -0.86 -0.04 3.94
N GLU A 89 -1.78 -0.92 4.30
CA GLU A 89 -2.80 -0.65 5.30
C GLU A 89 -2.91 -1.84 6.26
N SER A 90 -2.93 -1.55 7.57
CA SER A 90 -3.13 -2.58 8.58
C SER A 90 -4.62 -2.90 8.70
N SER A 91 -4.93 -4.11 9.18
CA SER A 91 -6.23 -4.36 9.78
C SER A 91 -6.44 -3.43 10.98
N THR A 92 -7.67 -3.36 11.45
CA THR A 92 -8.00 -2.67 12.70
C THR A 92 -7.35 -3.38 13.88
N ILE A 93 -6.64 -2.63 14.71
CA ILE A 93 -5.92 -3.10 15.89
C ILE A 93 -6.70 -2.64 17.12
N ASP A 94 -7.20 -3.58 17.89
CA ASP A 94 -7.84 -3.30 19.16
C ASP A 94 -6.77 -3.07 20.25
N ILE A 95 -6.97 -2.04 21.06
CA ILE A 95 -6.10 -1.75 22.18
C ILE A 95 -6.84 -2.10 23.46
N ALA A 96 -6.24 -2.96 24.29
CA ALA A 96 -6.84 -3.47 25.54
C ALA A 96 -8.23 -4.09 25.29
N ASP A 97 -8.29 -5.02 24.33
CA ASP A 97 -9.50 -5.76 23.93
C ASP A 97 -10.68 -4.89 23.46
N GLY A 98 -10.43 -3.63 23.11
CA GLY A 98 -11.45 -2.69 22.62
C GLY A 98 -12.45 -2.23 23.69
N ASP A 99 -12.26 -2.59 24.94
CA ASP A 99 -13.20 -2.33 26.04
C ASP A 99 -13.21 -0.84 26.45
N ASN A 100 -12.08 -0.17 26.28
CA ASN A 100 -11.90 1.22 26.65
C ASN A 100 -11.58 2.08 25.44
N PHE A 101 -11.99 3.35 25.51
CA PHE A 101 -11.46 4.33 24.59
C PHE A 101 -9.99 4.61 24.85
N THR A 102 -9.27 4.79 23.79
CA THR A 102 -7.85 5.12 23.80
C THR A 102 -7.63 6.41 23.03
N PHE A 103 -6.74 7.24 23.52
CA PHE A 103 -6.33 8.47 22.89
C PHE A 103 -4.92 8.33 22.35
N ILE A 104 -4.74 8.58 21.05
CA ILE A 104 -3.43 8.67 20.40
C ILE A 104 -3.05 10.13 20.30
N ASN A 105 -1.89 10.50 20.83
CA ASN A 105 -1.39 11.87 20.84
C ASN A 105 -0.13 12.08 20.02
N ARG A 106 0.58 10.99 19.67
CA ARG A 106 1.84 11.10 18.93
C ARG A 106 2.09 9.85 18.10
N LEU A 107 2.61 10.09 16.88
CA LEU A 107 3.17 9.08 16.01
C LEU A 107 4.66 9.38 15.80
N ILE A 108 5.51 8.39 16.03
CA ILE A 108 6.93 8.43 15.72
C ILE A 108 7.12 7.53 14.50
N PRO A 109 7.49 8.07 13.35
CA PRO A 109 7.70 7.30 12.15
C PRO A 109 8.98 6.46 12.27
N ASP A 110 9.04 5.40 11.49
CA ASP A 110 10.27 4.65 11.25
C ASP A 110 10.41 4.46 9.73
N PHE A 111 10.71 5.56 9.05
CA PHE A 111 10.87 5.60 7.60
C PHE A 111 12.32 5.75 7.19
N THR A 112 12.69 5.04 6.13
CA THR A 112 13.97 5.23 5.43
C THR A 112 13.68 5.57 3.99
N PHE A 113 14.27 6.68 3.51
CA PHE A 113 14.11 7.18 2.14
C PHE A 113 15.38 7.03 1.28
N ASN A 114 16.34 6.22 1.74
CA ASN A 114 17.61 6.03 1.04
C ASN A 114 17.40 5.48 -0.38
N GLY A 115 17.97 6.19 -1.35
CA GLY A 115 17.88 5.86 -2.77
C GLY A 115 16.74 6.56 -3.49
N SER A 116 15.96 7.41 -2.84
CA SER A 116 15.04 8.32 -3.52
C SER A 116 15.80 9.26 -4.45
N THR A 117 15.22 9.56 -5.61
CA THR A 117 15.80 10.50 -6.60
C THR A 117 15.25 11.91 -6.44
N THR A 118 14.15 12.07 -5.74
CA THR A 118 13.59 13.38 -5.37
C THR A 118 14.34 13.99 -4.18
N SER A 119 14.42 15.32 -4.15
CA SER A 119 15.05 16.07 -3.04
C SER A 119 14.22 16.11 -1.75
N SER A 120 12.92 15.91 -1.86
CA SER A 120 11.97 15.96 -0.73
C SER A 120 11.04 14.74 -0.75
N PRO A 121 11.58 13.55 -0.45
CA PRO A 121 10.77 12.34 -0.42
C PRO A 121 9.73 12.42 0.71
N THR A 122 8.47 12.19 0.37
CA THR A 122 7.34 12.30 1.29
C THR A 122 6.44 11.09 1.17
N VAL A 123 5.97 10.57 2.30
CA VAL A 123 4.90 9.58 2.40
C VAL A 123 3.81 10.11 3.32
N ASN A 124 2.57 9.75 3.06
CA ASN A 124 1.44 10.09 3.91
C ASN A 124 1.13 8.93 4.85
N VAL A 125 0.94 9.24 6.11
CA VAL A 125 0.46 8.28 7.10
C VAL A 125 -0.91 8.72 7.57
N THR A 126 -1.90 7.87 7.35
CA THR A 126 -3.26 8.07 7.83
C THR A 126 -3.52 7.13 9.01
N LEU A 127 -3.85 7.71 10.14
CA LEU A 127 -4.37 6.99 11.30
C LEU A 127 -5.88 7.11 11.30
N GLN A 128 -6.57 6.00 11.50
CA GLN A 128 -8.03 5.94 11.60
C GLN A 128 -8.42 5.37 12.94
N ALA A 129 -9.43 5.95 13.56
CA ALA A 129 -9.97 5.52 14.84
C ALA A 129 -11.41 5.06 14.70
N ASN A 130 -11.71 3.85 15.15
CA ASN A 130 -13.03 3.26 15.16
C ASN A 130 -13.60 3.24 16.58
N ASN A 131 -14.87 3.56 16.74
CA ASN A 131 -15.56 3.59 18.04
C ASN A 131 -16.20 2.24 18.40
N PHE A 132 -16.40 1.37 17.42
CA PHE A 132 -16.97 0.03 17.61
C PHE A 132 -16.46 -0.92 16.50
N PRO A 133 -16.43 -2.24 16.75
CA PRO A 133 -16.07 -3.23 15.75
C PRO A 133 -16.96 -3.15 14.51
N GLY A 134 -16.37 -3.30 13.33
CA GLY A 134 -17.10 -3.24 12.05
C GLY A 134 -17.49 -1.84 11.58
N GLN A 135 -17.07 -0.78 12.27
CA GLN A 135 -17.24 0.57 11.77
C GLN A 135 -16.35 0.78 10.54
N ASN A 136 -16.99 1.19 9.45
CA ASN A 136 -16.28 1.60 8.23
C ASN A 136 -16.24 3.12 8.15
N TYR A 137 -15.07 3.69 8.03
CA TYR A 137 -14.88 5.14 7.88
C TYR A 137 -15.46 5.70 6.56
N LEU A 138 -15.71 4.84 5.56
CA LEU A 138 -16.34 5.20 4.29
C LEU A 138 -17.87 5.17 4.34
N GLN A 139 -18.50 4.68 5.41
CA GLN A 139 -19.94 4.67 5.57
C GLN A 139 -20.45 6.03 6.04
N SER A 140 -20.35 7.02 5.18
CA SER A 140 -20.96 8.34 5.41
C SER A 140 -22.47 8.39 5.15
N GLU A 141 -23.07 7.34 4.61
CA GLU A 141 -24.44 7.36 4.11
C GLU A 141 -25.53 6.96 5.12
N ILE A 142 -25.15 6.43 6.26
CA ILE A 142 -26.11 6.17 7.31
C ILE A 142 -26.14 7.37 8.25
N SER A 143 -27.03 8.29 7.98
CA SER A 143 -27.34 9.48 8.75
C SER A 143 -27.84 9.16 10.17
N GLN A 144 -27.10 8.42 10.94
CA GLN A 144 -27.42 8.20 12.33
C GLN A 144 -26.21 8.49 13.21
N ILE A 145 -26.17 9.75 13.65
CA ILE A 145 -25.55 10.19 14.88
C ILE A 145 -24.09 9.75 15.02
N ASP A 146 -23.15 10.64 14.70
CA ASP A 146 -21.72 10.61 15.07
C ASP A 146 -21.03 9.24 15.03
N ARG A 147 -21.25 8.47 13.98
CA ARG A 147 -20.60 7.17 13.78
C ARG A 147 -19.43 7.23 12.80
N THR A 148 -19.01 8.41 12.41
CA THR A 148 -17.86 8.62 11.54
C THR A 148 -16.58 8.26 12.29
N ALA A 149 -15.83 7.33 11.76
CA ALA A 149 -14.46 7.11 12.20
C ALA A 149 -13.68 8.41 12.02
N THR A 150 -12.94 8.80 13.04
CA THR A 150 -12.05 9.95 12.95
C THR A 150 -10.76 9.50 12.27
N SER A 151 -10.30 10.26 11.30
CA SER A 151 -9.01 10.00 10.67
C SER A 151 -8.14 11.24 10.69
N THR A 152 -6.84 11.04 10.72
CA THR A 152 -5.83 12.09 10.58
C THR A 152 -4.74 11.64 9.65
N THR A 153 -4.47 12.41 8.61
CA THR A 153 -3.38 12.17 7.67
C THR A 153 -2.25 13.15 7.93
N VAL A 154 -1.04 12.65 8.06
CA VAL A 154 0.17 13.44 8.29
C VAL A 154 1.22 13.07 7.26
N PRO A 155 1.79 14.04 6.53
CA PRO A 155 2.93 13.81 5.67
C PRO A 155 4.20 13.62 6.50
N PHE A 156 5.00 12.63 6.12
CA PHE A 156 6.32 12.36 6.70
C PHE A 156 7.39 12.53 5.63
N GLU A 157 8.33 13.38 5.92
CA GLU A 157 9.53 13.65 5.14
C GLU A 157 10.75 13.03 5.80
N GLN A 158 11.89 13.08 5.11
CA GLN A 158 13.15 12.48 5.57
C GLN A 158 13.56 12.89 6.99
N PHE A 159 13.25 14.12 7.39
CA PHE A 159 13.65 14.68 8.69
C PHE A 159 12.51 14.83 9.69
N THR A 160 11.33 14.30 9.38
CA THR A 160 10.21 14.32 10.31
C THR A 160 10.42 13.26 11.40
N ASN A 161 10.75 13.72 12.59
CA ASN A 161 11.06 12.84 13.73
C ASN A 161 9.80 12.40 14.51
N LYS A 162 8.73 13.16 14.45
CA LYS A 162 7.45 12.87 15.10
C LYS A 162 6.31 13.67 14.48
N ALA A 163 5.10 13.17 14.64
CA ALA A 163 3.87 13.92 14.39
C ALA A 163 3.00 13.91 15.66
N ASP A 164 2.54 15.06 16.06
CA ASP A 164 1.55 15.18 17.12
C ASP A 164 0.15 15.07 16.49
N VAL A 165 -0.65 14.12 16.97
CA VAL A 165 -1.97 13.79 16.45
C VAL A 165 -3.00 13.80 17.58
N ARG A 166 -4.28 13.84 17.24
CA ARG A 166 -5.37 13.78 18.22
C ARG A 166 -6.45 12.85 17.70
N LEU A 167 -6.38 11.60 18.11
CA LEU A 167 -7.34 10.57 17.72
C LEU A 167 -7.85 9.85 18.95
N ARG A 168 -9.14 9.60 18.98
CA ARG A 168 -9.82 8.87 20.05
C ARG A 168 -10.66 7.77 19.43
N GLY A 169 -10.49 6.55 19.90
CA GLY A 169 -11.24 5.39 19.46
C GLY A 169 -10.97 4.18 20.33
N ARG A 170 -11.66 3.09 20.06
CA ARG A 170 -11.43 1.79 20.71
C ARG A 170 -10.44 0.95 19.94
N ALA A 171 -10.44 1.11 18.62
CA ALA A 171 -9.59 0.40 17.69
C ALA A 171 -9.00 1.37 16.67
N PHE A 172 -7.84 1.04 16.12
CA PHE A 172 -7.10 1.91 15.20
C PHE A 172 -6.56 1.11 14.02
N SER A 173 -6.51 1.75 12.87
CA SER A 173 -5.72 1.26 11.75
C SER A 173 -4.74 2.32 11.27
N ILE A 174 -3.66 1.86 10.65
CA ILE A 174 -2.64 2.70 10.05
C ILE A 174 -2.58 2.40 8.55
N LYS A 175 -2.63 3.44 7.75
CA LYS A 175 -2.40 3.38 6.32
C LYS A 175 -1.21 4.26 5.97
N VAL A 176 -0.32 3.75 5.14
CA VAL A 176 0.79 4.50 4.56
C VAL A 176 0.62 4.49 3.07
N ASP A 177 0.66 5.65 2.45
CA ASP A 177 0.58 5.78 1.00
C ASP A 177 1.62 6.77 0.45
N CYS A 178 2.11 6.47 -0.73
CA CYS A 178 3.00 7.32 -1.47
C CYS A 178 2.55 7.38 -2.93
N SER A 179 2.41 8.60 -3.44
CA SER A 179 2.12 8.91 -4.84
C SER A 179 3.07 9.96 -5.40
N THR A 180 4.25 10.10 -4.80
CA THR A 180 5.27 11.07 -5.21
C THR A 180 6.30 10.39 -6.09
N GLU A 181 6.66 11.06 -7.18
CA GLU A 181 7.65 10.58 -8.14
C GLU A 181 9.05 10.49 -7.52
N GLY A 182 9.80 9.44 -7.88
CA GLY A 182 11.18 9.27 -7.46
C GLY A 182 11.35 8.94 -5.97
N VAL A 183 10.29 8.54 -5.27
CA VAL A 183 10.36 8.16 -3.86
C VAL A 183 10.60 6.67 -3.72
N ARG A 184 11.62 6.34 -2.95
CA ARG A 184 11.87 5.02 -2.41
C ARG A 184 11.72 5.06 -0.90
N TRP A 185 10.80 4.29 -0.35
CA TRP A 185 10.59 4.26 1.10
C TRP A 185 10.57 2.85 1.66
N ARG A 186 10.94 2.75 2.91
CA ARG A 186 10.80 1.54 3.72
C ARG A 186 10.17 1.91 5.03
N LEU A 187 9.20 1.11 5.46
CA LEU A 187 8.58 1.21 6.78
C LEU A 187 9.24 0.19 7.70
N GLY A 188 9.77 0.67 8.82
CA GLY A 188 10.23 -0.17 9.92
C GLY A 188 9.12 -0.37 10.96
N SER A 189 9.40 -0.09 12.22
CA SER A 189 8.46 -0.26 13.34
C SER A 189 7.96 1.08 13.86
N PRO A 190 6.86 1.63 13.31
CA PRO A 190 6.31 2.88 13.77
C PRO A 190 5.85 2.74 15.23
N ARG A 191 5.99 3.81 16.01
CA ARG A 191 5.59 3.85 17.41
C ARG A 191 4.50 4.87 17.61
N VAL A 192 3.48 4.51 18.35
CA VAL A 192 2.39 5.41 18.73
C VAL A 192 2.41 5.62 20.24
N SER A 193 2.22 6.85 20.67
CA SER A 193 2.00 7.17 22.08
C SER A 193 0.50 7.17 22.34
N ILE A 194 0.09 6.27 23.22
CA ILE A 194 -1.31 6.03 23.55
C ILE A 194 -1.57 6.30 25.04
N ARG A 195 -2.79 6.74 25.33
CA ARG A 195 -3.28 6.92 26.70
C ARG A 195 -4.70 6.39 26.79
N GLN A 196 -5.01 5.64 27.82
CA GLN A 196 -6.36 5.19 28.12
C GLN A 196 -7.26 6.40 28.45
N ASP A 197 -8.45 6.45 27.88
CA ASP A 197 -9.39 7.59 27.98
C ASP A 197 -10.81 7.17 28.43
N GLY A 198 -10.88 6.15 29.29
CA GLY A 198 -12.13 5.72 29.89
C GLY A 198 -13.00 4.83 29.01
N ARG A 199 -14.22 4.55 29.47
CA ARG A 199 -15.17 3.62 28.82
C ARG A 199 -16.27 4.30 28.00
N ARG A 200 -16.38 5.61 28.02
CA ARG A 200 -17.39 6.42 27.30
C ARG A 200 -16.76 7.41 26.36
#